data_00dcc0410d88a8ef2928782b91c63f8a
#
_entry.id   00dcc0410d88a8ef2928782b91c63f8a
#
_cell.length_a   1.000
_cell.length_b   1.000
_cell.length_c   1.000
_cell.angle_alpha   90.00
_cell.angle_beta   90.00
_cell.angle_gamma   90.00
#
_symmetry.space_group_name_H-M   'P 1'
#
loop_
_entity.id
_entity.type
_entity.pdbx_description
1 polymer ?
#
loop_
_entity_poly.entity_id
_entity_poly.type
_entity_poly.pdbx_seq_one_letter_code
_entity_poly.pdbx_strand_id
1 'polypeptide(L)'
;RYGSRVSSVLDIYQKEGNSKRFKMSGGIGAVASRLLVEGPIKKDEAAFLVGGRGSYAHLFLPLFDIENTAYFYDLNTKINYKINDRNSLYLSGYFGRDYFGIQDSFINSYGNAVFNFRWNHNFSDKLFSNLSLIYSNYYYGLELDFVGFQWDSGIENFNLKYDFNHYLSSGLQLNYGLQNIYYGFNPGKIIPNRPDSGIVADQLTQKYANEAALYLDVEWEISPNLRTEIGLRA
;
A
#
# COMPACT_ATOMS: atom_id res chain seq x y z
N ARG A 1 14.62 -10.76 7.89
CA ARG A 1 14.04 -9.85 6.89
C ARG A 1 12.86 -9.05 7.45
N TYR A 2 11.95 -9.69 8.18
CA TYR A 2 10.81 -9.05 8.82
C TYR A 2 11.04 -8.95 10.33
N GLY A 3 10.75 -7.79 10.90
CA GLY A 3 10.90 -7.54 12.33
C GLY A 3 10.04 -6.38 12.79
N SER A 4 10.08 -6.07 14.09
CA SER A 4 9.33 -4.95 14.72
C SER A 4 7.81 -5.05 14.53
N ARG A 5 7.27 -6.26 14.38
CA ARG A 5 5.83 -6.52 14.22
C ARG A 5 5.37 -7.53 15.26
N VAL A 6 4.23 -7.26 15.90
CA VAL A 6 3.62 -8.14 16.90
C VAL A 6 2.55 -9.06 16.32
N SER A 7 2.29 -8.95 15.02
CA SER A 7 1.32 -9.75 14.26
C SER A 7 1.93 -10.26 12.95
N SER A 8 1.13 -10.88 12.11
CA SER A 8 1.54 -11.39 10.81
C SER A 8 1.93 -10.27 9.83
N VAL A 9 2.77 -10.60 8.87
CA VAL A 9 3.11 -9.75 7.71
C VAL A 9 2.39 -10.29 6.48
N LEU A 10 1.65 -9.41 5.81
CA LEU A 10 1.04 -9.68 4.52
C LEU A 10 1.90 -9.03 3.43
N ASP A 11 2.49 -9.85 2.57
CA ASP A 11 3.27 -9.37 1.43
C ASP A 11 2.42 -9.47 0.15
N ILE A 12 2.19 -8.34 -0.52
CA ILE A 12 1.29 -8.25 -1.67
C ILE A 12 2.11 -7.93 -2.92
N TYR A 13 2.05 -8.83 -3.89
CA TYR A 13 2.68 -8.65 -5.19
C TYR A 13 1.64 -8.23 -6.24
N GLN A 14 1.77 -7.02 -6.74
CA GLN A 14 0.97 -6.54 -7.85
C GLN A 14 1.57 -7.04 -9.17
N LYS A 15 0.73 -7.63 -10.05
CA LYS A 15 1.16 -8.06 -11.38
C LYS A 15 1.68 -6.88 -12.22
N GLU A 16 2.50 -7.17 -13.20
CA GLU A 16 2.97 -6.21 -14.18
C GLU A 16 1.98 -6.04 -15.34
N GLY A 17 2.02 -4.89 -16.00
CA GLY A 17 1.27 -4.64 -17.22
C GLY A 17 1.77 -5.49 -18.39
N ASN A 18 0.93 -5.71 -19.36
CA ASN A 18 1.27 -6.48 -20.55
C ASN A 18 2.14 -5.66 -21.52
N SER A 19 3.42 -6.01 -21.67
CA SER A 19 4.36 -5.31 -22.56
C SER A 19 4.19 -5.65 -24.06
N LYS A 20 3.34 -6.62 -24.40
CA LYS A 20 3.21 -7.10 -25.79
C LYS A 20 1.95 -6.60 -26.49
N ARG A 21 0.84 -6.50 -25.77
CA ARG A 21 -0.45 -6.12 -26.34
C ARG A 21 -1.34 -5.43 -25.31
N PHE A 22 -2.18 -4.54 -25.82
CA PHE A 22 -3.23 -3.93 -25.03
C PHE A 22 -4.27 -4.96 -24.61
N LYS A 23 -4.70 -4.90 -23.36
CA LYS A 23 -5.78 -5.71 -22.81
C LYS A 23 -6.67 -4.84 -21.93
N MET A 24 -7.94 -5.12 -21.98
CA MET A 24 -8.95 -4.55 -21.11
C MET A 24 -9.83 -5.66 -20.57
N SER A 25 -10.12 -5.61 -19.29
CA SER A 25 -11.06 -6.50 -18.64
C SER A 25 -11.86 -5.74 -17.60
N GLY A 26 -13.11 -6.08 -17.46
CA GLY A 26 -14.00 -5.42 -16.52
C GLY A 26 -15.18 -6.30 -16.15
N GLY A 27 -15.96 -5.81 -15.21
CA GLY A 27 -17.19 -6.44 -14.79
C GLY A 27 -18.10 -5.45 -14.11
N ILE A 28 -19.39 -5.58 -14.40
CA ILE A 28 -20.46 -4.79 -13.79
C ILE A 28 -21.27 -5.75 -12.93
N GLY A 29 -21.41 -5.46 -11.66
CA GLY A 29 -22.23 -6.22 -10.71
C GLY A 29 -23.32 -5.36 -10.10
N ALA A 30 -24.21 -5.96 -9.34
CA ALA A 30 -25.29 -5.23 -8.65
C ALA A 30 -24.77 -4.26 -7.57
N VAL A 31 -23.62 -4.55 -6.98
CA VAL A 31 -23.04 -3.79 -5.87
C VAL A 31 -21.90 -2.89 -6.30
N ALA A 32 -21.04 -3.37 -7.21
CA ALA A 32 -19.81 -2.70 -7.61
C ALA A 32 -19.41 -3.06 -9.04
N SER A 33 -18.66 -2.18 -9.67
CA SER A 33 -18.01 -2.41 -10.96
C SER A 33 -16.49 -2.32 -10.83
N ARG A 34 -15.81 -2.96 -11.78
CA ARG A 34 -14.35 -2.92 -11.90
C ARG A 34 -13.93 -2.81 -13.35
N LEU A 35 -12.82 -2.12 -13.56
CA LEU A 35 -12.17 -2.02 -14.87
C LEU A 35 -10.66 -2.17 -14.68
N LEU A 36 -10.03 -2.97 -15.54
CA LEU A 36 -8.58 -3.10 -15.62
C LEU A 36 -8.14 -2.89 -17.06
N VAL A 37 -7.20 -2.00 -17.25
CA VAL A 37 -6.58 -1.69 -18.54
C VAL A 37 -5.09 -1.87 -18.41
N GLU A 38 -4.47 -2.58 -19.34
CA GLU A 38 -3.03 -2.80 -19.36
C GLU A 38 -2.53 -2.83 -20.81
N GLY A 39 -1.29 -2.39 -21.01
CA GLY A 39 -0.72 -2.41 -22.35
C GLY A 39 0.72 -1.90 -22.40
N PRO A 40 1.36 -2.02 -23.58
CA PRO A 40 2.71 -1.52 -23.78
C PRO A 40 2.74 0.01 -23.84
N ILE A 41 3.69 0.62 -23.14
CA ILE A 41 4.18 1.98 -23.40
C ILE A 41 5.25 1.91 -24.48
N LYS A 42 6.16 0.94 -24.33
CA LYS A 42 7.15 0.54 -25.34
C LYS A 42 7.17 -0.97 -25.41
N LYS A 43 6.95 -1.52 -26.61
CA LYS A 43 6.82 -2.97 -26.78
C LYS A 43 8.02 -3.71 -26.21
N ASP A 44 7.75 -4.77 -25.44
CA ASP A 44 8.68 -5.65 -24.75
C ASP A 44 9.60 -4.98 -23.70
N GLU A 45 9.56 -3.64 -23.55
CA GLU A 45 10.41 -2.91 -22.61
C GLU A 45 9.62 -2.22 -21.49
N ALA A 46 8.50 -1.57 -21.82
CA ALA A 46 7.72 -0.81 -20.84
C ALA A 46 6.23 -1.08 -20.97
N ALA A 47 5.55 -1.24 -19.86
CA ALA A 47 4.12 -1.46 -19.82
C ALA A 47 3.47 -0.68 -18.67
N PHE A 48 2.19 -0.43 -18.83
CA PHE A 48 1.34 0.12 -17.80
C PHE A 48 0.22 -0.84 -17.43
N LEU A 49 -0.28 -0.67 -16.22
CA LEU A 49 -1.49 -1.29 -15.72
C LEU A 49 -2.24 -0.24 -14.90
N VAL A 50 -3.53 -0.07 -15.19
CA VAL A 50 -4.43 0.78 -14.41
C VAL A 50 -5.69 -0.02 -14.15
N GLY A 51 -6.03 -0.17 -12.89
CA GLY A 51 -7.22 -0.88 -12.45
C GLY A 51 -7.98 -0.06 -11.42
N GLY A 52 -9.28 0.06 -11.61
CA GLY A 52 -10.16 0.72 -10.66
C GLY A 52 -11.41 -0.10 -10.39
N ARG A 53 -11.96 0.08 -9.21
CA ARG A 53 -13.27 -0.43 -8.85
C ARG A 53 -14.01 0.60 -7.99
N GLY A 54 -15.32 0.56 -8.04
CA GLY A 54 -16.15 1.39 -7.18
C GLY A 54 -17.49 0.71 -6.93
N SER A 55 -18.01 0.88 -5.74
CA SER A 55 -19.33 0.43 -5.37
C SER A 55 -20.35 1.54 -5.55
N TYR A 56 -21.57 1.15 -5.84
CA TYR A 56 -22.70 2.05 -6.05
C TYR A 56 -24.01 1.48 -5.46
N ALA A 57 -23.92 0.40 -4.66
CA ALA A 57 -25.08 -0.22 -4.04
C ALA A 57 -25.92 0.76 -3.23
N HIS A 58 -25.24 1.73 -2.57
CA HIS A 58 -25.93 2.78 -1.78
C HIS A 58 -26.91 3.63 -2.60
N LEU A 59 -26.74 3.73 -3.93
CA LEU A 59 -27.67 4.47 -4.78
C LEU A 59 -29.05 3.78 -4.89
N PHE A 60 -29.12 2.50 -4.59
CA PHE A 60 -30.34 1.70 -4.63
C PHE A 60 -31.00 1.53 -3.26
N LEU A 61 -30.28 1.79 -2.18
CA LEU A 61 -30.81 1.63 -0.80
C LEU A 61 -32.06 2.48 -0.54
N PRO A 62 -32.20 3.73 -1.03
CA PRO A 62 -33.41 4.51 -0.84
C PRO A 62 -34.66 3.89 -1.47
N LEU A 63 -34.52 3.01 -2.47
CA LEU A 63 -35.65 2.28 -3.04
C LEU A 63 -36.26 1.24 -2.07
N PHE A 64 -35.57 0.95 -0.98
CA PHE A 64 -35.98 0.01 0.07
C PHE A 64 -36.17 0.73 1.42
N ASP A 65 -36.38 2.06 1.40
CA ASP A 65 -36.49 2.90 2.60
C ASP A 65 -35.26 2.80 3.55
N ILE A 66 -34.08 2.53 2.96
CA ILE A 66 -32.81 2.49 3.70
C ILE A 66 -32.01 3.75 3.33
N GLU A 67 -31.83 4.62 4.29
CA GLU A 67 -31.14 5.91 4.09
C GLU A 67 -29.65 5.86 4.48
N ASN A 68 -29.12 4.65 4.75
CA ASN A 68 -27.70 4.45 5.00
C ASN A 68 -26.89 4.62 3.72
N THR A 69 -25.68 5.13 3.87
CA THR A 69 -24.72 5.27 2.77
C THR A 69 -23.52 4.36 2.99
N ALA A 70 -23.22 3.51 2.02
CA ALA A 70 -22.03 2.67 2.06
C ALA A 70 -21.43 2.58 0.66
N TYR A 71 -20.23 3.10 0.49
CA TYR A 71 -19.51 2.96 -0.78
C TYR A 71 -18.01 2.86 -0.56
N PHE A 72 -17.35 2.28 -1.53
CA PHE A 72 -15.91 2.30 -1.64
C PHE A 72 -15.49 2.55 -3.07
N TYR A 73 -14.28 3.05 -3.23
CA TYR A 73 -13.60 3.09 -4.52
C TYR A 73 -12.10 2.94 -4.32
N ASP A 74 -11.45 2.31 -5.28
CA ASP A 74 -9.99 2.20 -5.31
C ASP A 74 -9.45 2.26 -6.73
N LEU A 75 -8.21 2.74 -6.81
CA LEU A 75 -7.42 2.84 -8.01
C LEU A 75 -6.06 2.19 -7.76
N ASN A 76 -5.68 1.29 -8.64
CA ASN A 76 -4.36 0.66 -8.67
C ASN A 76 -3.66 1.05 -9.97
N THR A 77 -2.41 1.47 -9.87
CA THR A 77 -1.60 1.80 -11.04
C THR A 77 -0.24 1.14 -10.92
N LYS A 78 0.31 0.72 -12.06
CA LYS A 78 1.68 0.24 -12.13
C LYS A 78 2.28 0.53 -13.50
N ILE A 79 3.53 1.00 -13.49
CA ILE A 79 4.38 1.11 -14.67
C ILE A 79 5.61 0.26 -14.39
N ASN A 80 5.97 -0.58 -15.33
CA ASN A 80 7.23 -1.31 -15.33
C ASN A 80 8.02 -0.91 -16.58
N TYR A 81 9.33 -0.70 -16.38
CA TYR A 81 10.24 -0.30 -17.45
C TYR A 81 11.57 -1.04 -17.32
N LYS A 82 11.87 -1.87 -18.29
CA LYS A 82 13.17 -2.53 -18.45
C LYS A 82 14.11 -1.59 -19.20
N ILE A 83 15.01 -0.91 -18.50
CA ILE A 83 16.01 -0.01 -19.12
C ILE A 83 17.01 -0.82 -19.92
N ASN A 84 17.49 -1.94 -19.34
CA ASN A 84 18.40 -2.90 -19.95
C ASN A 84 18.35 -4.21 -19.15
N ASP A 85 19.17 -5.21 -19.49
CA ASP A 85 19.18 -6.51 -18.82
C ASP A 85 19.61 -6.47 -17.34
N ARG A 86 20.23 -5.38 -16.90
CA ARG A 86 20.67 -5.18 -15.52
C ARG A 86 19.79 -4.23 -14.71
N ASN A 87 18.93 -3.44 -15.36
CA ASN A 87 18.18 -2.38 -14.70
C ASN A 87 16.70 -2.43 -15.08
N SER A 88 15.86 -2.54 -14.07
CA SER A 88 14.40 -2.44 -14.22
C SER A 88 13.82 -1.47 -13.19
N LEU A 89 12.94 -0.60 -13.63
CA LEU A 89 12.21 0.35 -12.80
C LEU A 89 10.75 -0.06 -12.69
N TYR A 90 10.20 0.15 -11.52
CA TYR A 90 8.79 -0.07 -11.24
C TYR A 90 8.23 1.12 -10.49
N LEU A 91 7.13 1.62 -10.95
CA LEU A 91 6.37 2.67 -10.31
C LEU A 91 4.97 2.13 -10.04
N SER A 92 4.53 2.13 -8.81
CA SER A 92 3.19 1.67 -8.46
C SER A 92 2.50 2.63 -7.51
N GLY A 93 1.20 2.76 -7.68
CA GLY A 93 0.35 3.58 -6.86
C GLY A 93 -0.92 2.83 -6.49
N TYR A 94 -1.39 3.08 -5.30
CA TYR A 94 -2.69 2.67 -4.80
C TYR A 94 -3.37 3.89 -4.16
N PHE A 95 -4.64 4.03 -4.43
CA PHE A 95 -5.51 4.96 -3.74
C PHE A 95 -6.85 4.28 -3.49
N GLY A 96 -7.35 4.33 -2.27
CA GLY A 96 -8.64 3.76 -1.93
C GLY A 96 -9.31 4.52 -0.80
N ARG A 97 -10.63 4.53 -0.84
CA ARG A 97 -11.46 5.12 0.20
C ARG A 97 -12.71 4.29 0.44
N ASP A 98 -13.02 4.10 1.69
CA ASP A 98 -14.26 3.48 2.17
C ASP A 98 -15.04 4.52 2.96
N TYR A 99 -16.34 4.50 2.79
CA TYR A 99 -17.28 5.39 3.46
C TYR A 99 -18.49 4.60 3.92
N PHE A 100 -18.86 4.79 5.16
CA PHE A 100 -20.06 4.25 5.75
C PHE A 100 -20.76 5.32 6.57
N GLY A 101 -22.04 5.57 6.29
CA GLY A 101 -22.86 6.55 7.00
C GLY A 101 -24.22 5.97 7.38
N ILE A 102 -24.66 6.23 8.59
CA ILE A 102 -26.02 6.06 9.07
C ILE A 102 -26.61 7.46 9.18
N GLN A 103 -27.75 7.69 8.56
CA GLN A 103 -28.41 8.97 8.47
C GLN A 103 -28.43 9.71 9.81
N ASP A 104 -28.07 11.00 9.79
CA ASP A 104 -28.09 11.96 10.90
C ASP A 104 -27.44 11.47 12.21
N SER A 105 -26.64 10.42 12.16
CA SER A 105 -26.10 9.80 13.37
C SER A 105 -24.59 9.60 13.32
N PHE A 106 -24.11 8.97 12.28
CA PHE A 106 -22.76 8.43 12.28
C PHE A 106 -22.18 8.37 10.87
N ILE A 107 -20.98 8.87 10.70
CA ILE A 107 -20.18 8.69 9.49
C ILE A 107 -18.82 8.13 9.88
N ASN A 108 -18.42 7.05 9.23
CA ASN A 108 -17.07 6.51 9.30
C ASN A 108 -16.46 6.49 7.90
N SER A 109 -15.28 7.05 7.77
CA SER A 109 -14.53 7.01 6.52
C SER A 109 -13.07 6.70 6.78
N TYR A 110 -12.48 5.87 5.95
CA TYR A 110 -11.05 5.64 5.98
C TYR A 110 -10.52 5.48 4.56
N GLY A 111 -9.25 5.71 4.41
CA GLY A 111 -8.62 5.61 3.11
C GLY A 111 -7.13 5.42 3.20
N ASN A 112 -6.56 5.01 2.10
CA ASN A 112 -5.13 4.80 2.00
C ASN A 112 -4.62 5.27 0.64
N ALA A 113 -3.50 5.98 0.65
CA ALA A 113 -2.74 6.33 -0.55
C ALA A 113 -1.34 5.77 -0.40
N VAL A 114 -0.89 5.00 -1.39
CA VAL A 114 0.45 4.42 -1.39
C VAL A 114 1.11 4.71 -2.73
N PHE A 115 2.34 5.14 -2.68
CA PHE A 115 3.21 5.31 -3.82
C PHE A 115 4.48 4.52 -3.58
N ASN A 116 4.94 3.74 -4.55
CA ASN A 116 6.15 2.93 -4.46
C ASN A 116 6.95 3.06 -5.75
N PHE A 117 8.17 3.57 -5.62
CA PHE A 117 9.20 3.50 -6.64
C PHE A 117 10.17 2.38 -6.28
N ARG A 118 10.45 1.46 -7.20
CA ARG A 118 11.41 0.38 -7.01
C ARG A 118 12.36 0.32 -8.19
N TRP A 119 13.64 0.24 -7.88
CA TRP A 119 14.71 -0.01 -8.82
C TRP A 119 15.38 -1.34 -8.53
N ASN A 120 15.29 -2.26 -9.48
CA ASN A 120 15.99 -3.52 -9.44
C ASN A 120 17.29 -3.38 -10.25
N HIS A 121 18.42 -3.71 -9.63
CA HIS A 121 19.71 -3.68 -10.28
C HIS A 121 20.47 -5.00 -10.08
N ASN A 122 20.95 -5.56 -11.20
CA ASN A 122 21.77 -6.77 -11.22
C ASN A 122 23.23 -6.36 -11.37
N PHE A 123 24.00 -6.40 -10.27
CA PHE A 123 25.44 -6.13 -10.31
C PHE A 123 26.20 -7.22 -11.05
N SER A 124 25.78 -8.47 -10.87
CA SER A 124 26.32 -9.66 -11.53
C SER A 124 25.26 -10.77 -11.56
N ASP A 125 25.60 -11.92 -12.13
CA ASP A 125 24.73 -13.11 -12.13
C ASP A 125 24.50 -13.69 -10.71
N LYS A 126 25.23 -13.22 -9.72
CA LYS A 126 25.15 -13.67 -8.34
C LYS A 126 24.68 -12.60 -7.35
N LEU A 127 24.71 -11.32 -7.71
CA LEU A 127 24.37 -10.21 -6.83
C LEU A 127 23.29 -9.33 -7.43
N PHE A 128 22.12 -9.34 -6.79
CA PHE A 128 20.95 -8.58 -7.14
C PHE A 128 20.58 -7.59 -6.04
N SER A 129 20.03 -6.45 -6.41
CA SER A 129 19.53 -5.49 -5.44
C SER A 129 18.15 -4.95 -5.80
N ASN A 130 17.41 -4.54 -4.76
CA ASN A 130 16.13 -3.88 -4.84
C ASN A 130 16.13 -2.64 -3.96
N LEU A 131 16.20 -1.47 -4.57
CA LEU A 131 15.96 -0.21 -3.87
C LEU A 131 14.47 0.13 -3.97
N SER A 132 13.82 0.36 -2.84
CA SER A 132 12.42 0.79 -2.79
C SER A 132 12.27 2.06 -1.99
N LEU A 133 11.56 3.04 -2.56
CA LEU A 133 11.13 4.27 -1.91
C LEU A 133 9.61 4.23 -1.85
N ILE A 134 9.05 4.16 -0.65
CA ILE A 134 7.62 4.00 -0.43
C ILE A 134 7.12 5.19 0.38
N TYR A 135 6.07 5.80 -0.11
CA TYR A 135 5.26 6.75 0.63
C TYR A 135 3.89 6.13 0.89
N SER A 136 3.36 6.26 2.09
CA SER A 136 1.98 5.92 2.36
C SER A 136 1.34 6.93 3.30
N ASN A 137 0.05 7.14 3.09
CA ASN A 137 -0.80 7.98 3.90
C ASN A 137 -2.09 7.23 4.18
N TYR A 138 -2.35 6.95 5.47
CA TYR A 138 -3.59 6.40 5.95
C TYR A 138 -4.40 7.49 6.63
N TYR A 139 -5.65 7.62 6.24
CA TYR A 139 -6.63 8.55 6.80
C TYR A 139 -7.76 7.78 7.46
N TYR A 140 -8.22 8.28 8.59
CA TYR A 140 -9.41 7.82 9.29
C TYR A 140 -10.23 9.02 9.77
N GLY A 141 -11.53 9.02 9.44
CA GLY A 141 -12.49 10.03 9.85
C GLY A 141 -13.71 9.39 10.52
N LEU A 142 -14.13 9.96 11.61
CA LEU A 142 -15.34 9.63 12.35
C LEU A 142 -16.16 10.89 12.57
N GLU A 143 -17.44 10.86 12.24
CA GLU A 143 -18.36 11.95 12.48
C GLU A 143 -19.59 11.43 13.24
N LEU A 144 -19.95 12.15 14.30
CA LEU A 144 -21.11 11.86 15.14
C LEU A 144 -22.03 13.08 15.12
N ASP A 145 -22.98 13.12 14.20
CA ASP A 145 -23.83 14.26 13.95
C ASP A 145 -24.69 14.61 15.16
N PHE A 146 -25.22 13.62 15.88
CA PHE A 146 -26.04 13.83 17.06
C PHE A 146 -25.31 14.53 18.22
N VAL A 147 -23.96 14.45 18.24
CA VAL A 147 -23.11 15.17 19.22
C VAL A 147 -22.56 16.47 18.63
N GLY A 148 -22.52 16.60 17.32
CA GLY A 148 -21.86 17.70 16.63
C GLY A 148 -20.34 17.57 16.59
N PHE A 149 -19.83 16.33 16.47
CA PHE A 149 -18.44 15.95 16.65
C PHE A 149 -17.88 15.29 15.39
N GLN A 150 -16.73 15.78 14.95
CA GLN A 150 -15.91 15.13 13.94
C GLN A 150 -14.51 14.86 14.47
N TRP A 151 -13.99 13.69 14.19
CA TRP A 151 -12.63 13.28 14.52
C TRP A 151 -11.89 12.84 13.25
N ASP A 152 -10.73 13.48 13.00
CA ASP A 152 -9.82 13.11 11.91
C ASP A 152 -8.49 12.65 12.49
N SER A 153 -8.00 11.52 12.06
CA SER A 153 -6.68 10.98 12.42
C SER A 153 -6.00 10.34 11.22
N GLY A 154 -4.70 10.05 11.33
CA GLY A 154 -3.97 9.45 10.23
C GLY A 154 -2.53 9.12 10.55
N ILE A 155 -1.96 8.33 9.65
CA ILE A 155 -0.55 7.94 9.70
C ILE A 155 0.04 8.15 8.32
N GLU A 156 1.11 8.93 8.28
CA GLU A 156 1.93 9.14 7.09
C GLU A 156 3.28 8.47 7.30
N ASN A 157 3.83 7.82 6.28
CA ASN A 157 5.17 7.29 6.38
C ASN A 157 5.95 7.37 5.07
N PHE A 158 7.26 7.55 5.22
CA PHE A 158 8.27 7.46 4.19
C PHE A 158 9.19 6.28 4.52
N ASN A 159 9.30 5.33 3.62
CA ASN A 159 10.08 4.11 3.83
C ASN A 159 11.11 3.99 2.71
N LEU A 160 12.38 3.99 3.10
CA LEU A 160 13.52 3.62 2.27
C LEU A 160 13.90 2.18 2.62
N LYS A 161 13.96 1.32 1.62
CA LYS A 161 14.38 -0.07 1.78
C LYS A 161 15.37 -0.43 0.68
N TYR A 162 16.51 -1.01 1.06
CA TYR A 162 17.52 -1.49 0.12
C TYR A 162 17.92 -2.91 0.47
N ASP A 163 17.45 -3.85 -0.35
CA ASP A 163 17.66 -5.30 -0.22
C ASP A 163 18.73 -5.77 -1.19
N PHE A 164 19.54 -6.71 -0.76
CA PHE A 164 20.51 -7.44 -1.57
C PHE A 164 20.27 -8.93 -1.45
N ASN A 165 20.28 -9.63 -2.59
CA ASN A 165 20.29 -11.08 -2.69
C ASN A 165 21.62 -11.50 -3.32
N HIS A 166 22.43 -12.25 -2.58
CA HIS A 166 23.76 -12.63 -2.98
C HIS A 166 23.92 -14.16 -2.95
N TYR A 167 24.01 -14.76 -4.12
CA TYR A 167 24.19 -16.19 -4.33
C TYR A 167 25.69 -16.50 -4.32
N LEU A 168 26.24 -16.92 -3.18
CA LEU A 168 27.66 -17.26 -3.05
C LEU A 168 28.00 -18.58 -3.75
N SER A 169 27.09 -19.55 -3.63
CA SER A 169 27.18 -20.84 -4.31
C SER A 169 25.77 -21.38 -4.60
N SER A 170 25.67 -22.57 -5.21
CA SER A 170 24.37 -23.23 -5.46
C SER A 170 23.58 -23.57 -4.19
N GLY A 171 24.24 -23.71 -3.04
CA GLY A 171 23.60 -24.03 -1.77
C GLY A 171 23.72 -22.94 -0.70
N LEU A 172 24.31 -21.76 -1.03
CA LEU A 172 24.51 -20.69 -0.03
C LEU A 172 24.08 -19.35 -0.60
N GLN A 173 23.04 -18.76 0.01
CA GLN A 173 22.52 -17.45 -0.32
C GLN A 173 22.53 -16.53 0.90
N LEU A 174 22.91 -15.30 0.71
CA LEU A 174 22.81 -14.23 1.69
C LEU A 174 21.73 -13.23 1.23
N ASN A 175 20.82 -12.89 2.13
CA ASN A 175 19.85 -11.81 1.96
C ASN A 175 20.14 -10.75 3.01
N TYR A 176 20.56 -9.57 2.62
CA TYR A 176 20.90 -8.51 3.55
C TYR A 176 20.40 -7.17 3.04
N GLY A 177 20.27 -6.24 3.96
CA GLY A 177 19.80 -4.91 3.58
C GLY A 177 19.61 -3.99 4.75
N LEU A 178 19.08 -2.82 4.40
CA LEU A 178 18.70 -1.78 5.33
C LEU A 178 17.27 -1.32 5.08
N GLN A 179 16.65 -0.85 6.14
CA GLN A 179 15.35 -0.21 6.08
C GLN A 179 15.35 1.00 7.01
N ASN A 180 14.75 2.10 6.53
CA ASN A 180 14.46 3.25 7.36
C ASN A 180 13.02 3.69 7.10
N ILE A 181 12.22 3.80 8.15
CA ILE A 181 10.85 4.27 8.08
C ILE A 181 10.70 5.48 8.99
N TYR A 182 10.32 6.61 8.38
CA TYR A 182 9.96 7.81 9.11
C TYR A 182 8.43 7.91 9.15
N TYR A 183 7.87 8.01 10.34
CA TYR A 183 6.44 8.10 10.60
C TYR A 183 6.05 9.49 11.06
N GLY A 184 4.96 10.02 10.52
CA GLY A 184 4.19 11.11 11.06
C GLY A 184 2.82 10.59 11.53
N PHE A 185 2.54 10.76 12.80
CA PHE A 185 1.25 10.37 13.38
C PHE A 185 0.44 11.64 13.67
N ASN A 186 -0.74 11.72 13.07
CA ASN A 186 -1.80 12.61 13.53
C ASN A 186 -2.71 11.82 14.48
N PRO A 187 -2.57 11.96 15.82
CA PRO A 187 -3.35 11.17 16.77
C PRO A 187 -4.82 11.52 16.74
N GLY A 188 -5.14 12.75 16.33
CA GLY A 188 -6.51 13.18 16.12
C GLY A 188 -6.68 14.69 16.16
N LYS A 189 -7.69 15.14 15.41
CA LYS A 189 -8.20 16.50 15.39
C LYS A 189 -9.69 16.45 15.63
N ILE A 190 -10.14 17.18 16.65
CA ILE A 190 -11.56 17.37 16.97
C ILE A 190 -12.04 18.62 16.23
N ILE A 191 -13.12 18.48 15.47
CA ILE A 191 -13.74 19.57 14.72
C ILE A 191 -15.22 19.58 15.07
N PRO A 192 -15.77 20.73 15.55
CA PRO A 192 -17.22 20.89 15.68
C PRO A 192 -17.83 20.91 14.27
N ASN A 193 -18.81 20.06 14.01
CA ASN A 193 -19.54 20.03 12.73
C ASN A 193 -20.83 20.89 12.78
N ARG A 194 -21.17 21.45 13.97
CA ARG A 194 -22.30 22.38 14.14
C ARG A 194 -21.93 23.51 15.12
N PRO A 195 -22.44 24.74 14.88
CA PRO A 195 -22.16 25.88 15.76
C PRO A 195 -22.68 25.71 17.18
N ASP A 196 -23.75 24.94 17.39
CA ASP A 196 -24.45 24.69 18.65
C ASP A 196 -23.99 23.43 19.38
N SER A 197 -22.97 22.75 18.88
CA SER A 197 -22.47 21.49 19.46
C SER A 197 -21.86 21.63 20.84
N GLY A 198 -21.44 22.85 21.22
CA GLY A 198 -20.67 23.06 22.46
C GLY A 198 -19.25 22.44 22.44
N ILE A 199 -18.86 21.83 21.33
CA ILE A 199 -17.54 21.23 21.16
C ILE A 199 -16.54 22.30 20.77
N VAL A 200 -15.38 22.27 21.40
CA VAL A 200 -14.27 23.15 21.09
C VAL A 200 -13.32 22.40 20.13
N ALA A 201 -12.97 23.04 19.03
CA ALA A 201 -11.95 22.50 18.13
C ALA A 201 -10.62 22.33 18.87
N ASP A 202 -10.04 21.16 18.77
CA ASP A 202 -8.76 20.83 19.37
C ASP A 202 -7.97 19.91 18.44
N GLN A 203 -6.66 20.01 18.51
CA GLN A 203 -5.77 19.15 17.75
C GLN A 203 -4.68 18.59 18.65
N LEU A 204 -4.66 17.27 18.77
CA LEU A 204 -3.60 16.58 19.48
C LEU A 204 -2.26 16.80 18.79
N THR A 205 -1.22 16.98 19.59
CA THR A 205 0.14 17.20 19.06
C THR A 205 0.57 16.04 18.17
N GLN A 206 0.96 16.34 16.96
CA GLN A 206 1.53 15.36 16.04
C GLN A 206 2.75 14.68 16.65
N LYS A 207 2.89 13.40 16.41
CA LYS A 207 4.01 12.57 16.88
C LYS A 207 4.80 12.08 15.68
N TYR A 208 6.10 11.96 15.90
CA TYR A 208 7.01 11.45 14.87
C TYR A 208 7.84 10.32 15.43
N ALA A 209 8.15 9.34 14.59
CA ALA A 209 9.05 8.24 14.95
C ALA A 209 9.92 7.87 13.75
N ASN A 210 11.12 7.40 14.04
CA ASN A 210 12.01 6.84 13.04
C ASN A 210 12.40 5.42 13.44
N GLU A 211 12.20 4.48 12.52
CA GLU A 211 12.61 3.08 12.68
C GLU A 211 13.69 2.79 11.65
N ALA A 212 14.91 2.55 12.10
CA ALA A 212 16.03 2.14 11.26
C ALA A 212 16.40 0.69 11.59
N ALA A 213 16.71 -0.09 10.58
CA ALA A 213 17.11 -1.48 10.77
C ALA A 213 18.12 -1.92 9.73
N LEU A 214 19.05 -2.76 10.16
CA LEU A 214 19.92 -3.57 9.33
C LEU A 214 19.57 -5.03 9.53
N TYR A 215 19.65 -5.84 8.49
CA TYR A 215 19.38 -7.28 8.60
C TYR A 215 20.26 -8.08 7.67
N LEU A 216 20.50 -9.32 8.09
CA LEU A 216 21.22 -10.34 7.34
C LEU A 216 20.54 -11.67 7.59
N ASP A 217 20.13 -12.35 6.53
CA ASP A 217 19.62 -13.70 6.53
C ASP A 217 20.56 -14.59 5.71
N VAL A 218 20.92 -15.73 6.24
CA VAL A 218 21.75 -16.76 5.59
C VAL A 218 20.89 -17.97 5.33
N GLU A 219 20.68 -18.29 4.08
CA GLU A 219 20.03 -19.53 3.64
C GLU A 219 21.12 -20.51 3.19
N TRP A 220 21.21 -21.64 3.85
CA TRP A 220 22.24 -22.64 3.58
C TRP A 220 21.65 -24.03 3.42
N GLU A 221 21.81 -24.60 2.23
CA GLU A 221 21.55 -26.00 1.93
C GLU A 221 22.81 -26.81 2.27
N ILE A 222 22.83 -27.35 3.49
CA ILE A 222 23.96 -28.12 4.02
C ILE A 222 24.05 -29.48 3.32
N SER A 223 22.89 -30.05 3.00
CA SER A 223 22.76 -31.30 2.25
C SER A 223 21.41 -31.32 1.50
N PRO A 224 21.16 -32.27 0.57
CA PRO A 224 19.88 -32.38 -0.14
C PRO A 224 18.65 -32.51 0.78
N ASN A 225 18.86 -32.96 2.01
CA ASN A 225 17.79 -33.17 2.99
C ASN A 225 17.82 -32.17 4.17
N LEU A 226 18.78 -31.23 4.19
CA LEU A 226 18.95 -30.28 5.29
C LEU A 226 19.20 -28.87 4.77
N ARG A 227 18.20 -28.01 4.94
CA ARG A 227 18.28 -26.57 4.67
C ARG A 227 18.14 -25.82 5.98
N THR A 228 18.98 -24.83 6.20
CA THR A 228 19.00 -23.97 7.39
C THR A 228 18.86 -22.53 6.97
N GLU A 229 18.06 -21.77 7.73
CA GLU A 229 17.91 -20.33 7.58
C GLU A 229 18.20 -19.67 8.92
N ILE A 230 19.14 -18.73 8.95
CA ILE A 230 19.52 -17.99 10.15
C ILE A 230 19.49 -16.51 9.81
N GLY A 231 18.72 -15.74 10.56
CA GLY A 231 18.56 -14.30 10.37
C GLY A 231 18.91 -13.50 11.62
N LEU A 232 19.51 -12.35 11.39
CA LEU A 232 19.75 -11.31 12.38
C LEU A 232 19.16 -9.99 11.92
N ARG A 233 18.58 -9.23 12.84
CA ARG A 233 18.07 -7.88 12.62
C ARG A 233 18.40 -7.00 13.83
N ALA A 234 18.94 -5.82 13.57
CA ALA A 234 19.25 -4.81 14.57
C ALA A 234 18.60 -3.47 14.16
#